data_bd2e0db8bb765ce9ee460f82f2f2b9bb
#
_entry.id   bd2e0db8bb765ce9ee460f82f2f2b9bb
#
_cell.length_a   1.000
_cell.length_b   1.000
_cell.length_c   1.000
_cell.angle_alpha   90.00
_cell.angle_beta   90.00
_cell.angle_gamma   90.00
#
_symmetry.space_group_name_H-M   'P 1'
#
loop_
_entity.id
_entity.type
_entity.pdbx_description
1 polymer ?
#
loop_
_entity_poly.entity_id
_entity_poly.type
_entity_poly.pdbx_seq_one_letter_code
_entity_poly.pdbx_strand_id
1 'polypeptide(L)'
;MVLSLVMMPEEKWLVELRFTGVKDLTIAKMSGDGIRCALFEVSRLDQSASQAARSLDAEWMVGDFKTDAITFFAKTAEVISVRKMAP
;
A
#
# COMPACT_ATOMS: atom_id res chain seq x y z
N MET A 1 -2.07 -9.44 -5.07
CA MET A 1 -2.58 -8.11 -5.49
C MET A 1 -1.44 -7.23 -5.95
N VAL A 2 -1.60 -6.60 -7.09
CA VAL A 2 -0.60 -5.68 -7.61
C VAL A 2 -1.17 -4.27 -7.57
N LEU A 3 -0.41 -3.34 -7.00
CA LEU A 3 -0.75 -1.92 -6.99
C LEU A 3 0.22 -1.15 -7.87
N SER A 4 -0.33 -0.28 -8.70
CA SER A 4 0.45 0.65 -9.50
C SER A 4 0.30 2.04 -8.91
N LEU A 5 1.40 2.64 -8.50
CA LEU A 5 1.43 3.94 -7.85
C LEU A 5 2.11 4.95 -8.76
N VAL A 6 1.45 6.08 -8.96
CA VAL A 6 2.07 7.22 -9.63
C VAL A 6 2.51 8.19 -8.55
N MET A 7 3.82 8.38 -8.42
CA MET A 7 4.40 9.27 -7.42
C MET A 7 4.75 10.60 -8.05
N MET A 8 4.32 11.67 -7.42
CA MET A 8 4.59 13.06 -7.80
C MET A 8 5.14 13.77 -6.55
N PRO A 9 5.78 14.94 -6.55
CA PRO A 9 5.33 16.11 -7.29
C PRO A 9 6.21 16.57 -8.44
N GLU A 10 7.54 16.45 -8.36
CA GLU A 10 8.40 17.07 -9.37
C GLU A 10 8.53 16.21 -10.62
N GLU A 11 8.77 14.94 -10.42
CA GLU A 11 8.85 13.96 -11.49
C GLU A 11 7.81 12.87 -11.26
N LYS A 12 7.30 12.33 -12.34
CA LYS A 12 6.34 11.22 -12.25
C LYS A 12 7.08 9.90 -12.32
N TRP A 13 6.87 9.09 -11.30
CA TRP A 13 7.40 7.74 -11.24
C TRP A 13 6.25 6.76 -11.16
N LEU A 14 6.35 5.68 -11.93
CA LEU A 14 5.42 4.57 -11.82
C LEU A 14 6.09 3.47 -11.01
N VAL A 15 5.51 3.17 -9.87
CA VAL A 15 5.98 2.12 -8.97
C VAL A 15 4.94 1.03 -8.91
N GLU A 16 5.34 -0.19 -9.22
CA GLU A 16 4.46 -1.35 -9.12
C GLU A 16 4.88 -2.23 -7.94
N LEU A 17 3.92 -2.50 -7.06
CA LEU A 17 4.13 -3.30 -5.87
C LEU A 17 3.23 -4.52 -5.91
N ARG A 18 3.76 -5.65 -5.49
CA ARG A 18 2.99 -6.89 -5.34
C ARG A 18 2.86 -7.24 -3.87
N PHE A 19 1.62 -7.53 -3.47
CA PHE A 19 1.30 -7.97 -2.11
C PHE A 19 0.63 -9.33 -2.18
N THR A 20 1.03 -10.24 -1.29
CA THR A 20 0.38 -11.54 -1.14
C THR A 20 -0.18 -11.68 0.26
N GLY A 21 -1.19 -12.54 0.43
CA GLY A 21 -1.84 -12.71 1.72
C GLY A 21 -2.53 -11.45 2.20
N VAL A 22 -3.23 -10.75 1.30
CA VAL A 22 -3.92 -9.51 1.62
C VAL A 22 -5.14 -9.78 2.48
N LYS A 23 -5.26 -9.05 3.60
CA LYS A 23 -6.36 -9.17 4.55
C LYS A 23 -6.89 -7.79 4.94
N ASP A 24 -8.17 -7.74 5.27
CA ASP A 24 -8.87 -6.55 5.75
C ASP A 24 -8.69 -5.35 4.81
N LEU A 25 -8.82 -5.62 3.51
CA LEU A 25 -8.76 -4.55 2.51
C LEU A 25 -9.96 -3.63 2.65
N THR A 26 -9.68 -2.37 2.90
CA THR A 26 -10.69 -1.32 2.99
C THR A 26 -10.35 -0.21 2.02
N ILE A 27 -11.29 0.14 1.15
CA ILE A 27 -11.19 1.26 0.24
C ILE A 27 -12.29 2.23 0.57
N ALA A 28 -11.94 3.36 1.19
CA ALA A 28 -12.91 4.35 1.65
C ALA A 28 -13.34 5.32 0.55
N LYS A 29 -12.47 5.57 -0.40
CA LYS A 29 -12.73 6.52 -1.47
C LYS A 29 -12.11 6.06 -2.78
N MET A 30 -12.93 5.97 -3.83
CA MET A 30 -12.45 5.67 -5.17
C MET A 30 -13.14 6.60 -6.17
N SER A 31 -12.34 7.19 -7.05
CA SER A 31 -12.84 8.00 -8.15
C SER A 31 -12.62 7.28 -9.47
N GLY A 32 -13.11 7.84 -10.60
CA GLY A 32 -12.89 7.28 -11.92
C GLY A 32 -11.40 7.17 -12.29
N ASP A 33 -10.54 7.96 -11.66
CA ASP A 33 -9.09 7.95 -11.90
C ASP A 33 -8.33 7.07 -10.91
N GLY A 34 -9.03 6.34 -10.04
CA GLY A 34 -8.43 5.50 -9.03
C GLY A 34 -8.52 6.08 -7.62
N ILE A 35 -7.56 5.72 -6.78
CA ILE A 35 -7.51 6.14 -5.38
C ILE A 35 -6.43 7.21 -5.23
N ARG A 36 -6.79 8.34 -4.61
CA ARG A 36 -5.83 9.40 -4.31
C ARG A 36 -5.36 9.27 -2.88
N CYS A 37 -4.04 9.14 -2.72
CA CYS A 37 -3.41 9.01 -1.42
C CYS A 37 -2.59 10.25 -1.12
N ALA A 38 -2.73 10.75 0.11
CA ALA A 38 -1.90 11.86 0.60
C ALA A 38 -0.58 11.35 1.18
N LEU A 39 -0.61 10.19 1.85
CA LEU A 39 0.57 9.60 2.47
C LEU A 39 0.46 8.07 2.38
N PHE A 40 0.88 7.51 1.26
CA PHE A 40 0.90 6.06 1.09
C PHE A 40 2.14 5.50 1.76
N GLU A 41 1.95 4.49 2.59
CA GLU A 41 3.02 3.94 3.41
C GLU A 41 2.93 2.42 3.46
N VAL A 42 4.09 1.76 3.44
CA VAL A 42 4.22 0.33 3.64
C VAL A 42 5.08 0.14 4.89
N SER A 43 4.47 -0.31 5.97
CA SER A 43 5.14 -0.43 7.27
C SER A 43 5.16 -1.87 7.72
N ARG A 44 6.29 -2.28 8.28
CA ARG A 44 6.39 -3.61 8.85
C ARG A 44 5.69 -3.65 10.21
N LEU A 45 4.85 -4.68 10.40
CA LEU A 45 4.16 -4.86 11.68
C LEU A 45 5.14 -5.38 12.73
N ASP A 46 5.07 -4.79 13.92
CA ASP A 46 5.78 -5.28 15.07
C ASP A 46 4.93 -6.39 15.72
N GLN A 47 5.23 -7.63 15.36
CA GLN A 47 4.49 -8.77 15.86
C GLN A 47 4.69 -9.03 17.35
N SER A 48 5.74 -8.49 17.94
CA SER A 48 5.96 -8.63 19.37
C SER A 48 5.06 -7.68 20.18
N ALA A 49 4.63 -6.58 19.59
CA ALA A 49 3.83 -5.56 20.26
C ALA A 49 2.33 -5.74 20.05
N SER A 50 1.88 -6.52 19.07
CA SER A 50 0.47 -6.63 18.74
C SER A 50 0.02 -8.08 18.58
N GLN A 51 -0.90 -8.49 19.44
CA GLN A 51 -1.54 -9.79 19.35
C GLN A 51 -2.44 -9.87 18.12
N ALA A 52 -3.06 -8.77 17.74
CA ALA A 52 -3.90 -8.71 16.54
C ALA A 52 -3.09 -8.95 15.27
N ALA A 53 -1.90 -8.39 15.17
CA ALA A 53 -1.01 -8.61 14.02
C ALA A 53 -0.62 -10.10 13.90
N ARG A 54 -0.37 -10.77 15.02
CA ARG A 54 -0.05 -12.20 15.02
C ARG A 54 -1.23 -13.06 14.59
N SER A 55 -2.44 -12.71 15.01
CA SER A 55 -3.62 -13.47 14.64
C SER A 55 -4.01 -13.28 13.17
N LEU A 56 -3.60 -12.18 12.53
CA LEU A 56 -3.82 -11.93 11.11
C LEU A 56 -2.82 -12.67 10.22
N ASP A 57 -1.76 -13.23 10.77
CA ASP A 57 -0.65 -13.83 10.01
C ASP A 57 -0.15 -12.87 8.92
N ALA A 58 0.04 -11.60 9.29
CA ALA A 58 0.49 -10.54 8.40
C ALA A 58 1.81 -9.96 8.90
N GLU A 59 2.64 -9.51 7.97
CA GLU A 59 3.91 -8.87 8.28
C GLU A 59 3.93 -7.40 7.92
N TRP A 60 2.99 -6.96 7.08
CA TRP A 60 2.98 -5.60 6.55
C TRP A 60 1.63 -4.93 6.77
N MET A 61 1.67 -3.66 7.11
CA MET A 61 0.51 -2.78 7.14
C MET A 61 0.70 -1.73 6.06
N VAL A 62 -0.29 -1.60 5.18
CA VAL A 62 -0.19 -0.79 3.97
C VAL A 62 -1.37 0.14 3.88
N GLY A 63 -1.14 1.35 3.46
CA GLY A 63 -2.23 2.26 3.19
C GLY A 63 -1.88 3.73 3.26
N ASP A 64 -2.89 4.54 3.10
CA ASP A 64 -2.82 5.98 3.27
C ASP A 64 -3.23 6.32 4.70
N PHE A 65 -2.26 6.59 5.55
CA PHE A 65 -2.49 6.84 6.97
C PHE A 65 -2.86 8.30 7.29
N LYS A 66 -3.00 9.13 6.28
CA LYS A 66 -3.47 10.50 6.47
C LYS A 66 -4.96 10.64 6.18
N THR A 67 -5.46 10.00 5.13
CA THR A 67 -6.86 10.11 4.72
C THR A 67 -7.62 8.80 4.79
N ASP A 68 -6.94 7.71 5.08
CA ASP A 68 -7.51 6.35 5.13
C ASP A 68 -8.21 5.95 3.82
N ALA A 69 -7.74 6.47 2.70
CA ALA A 69 -8.36 6.19 1.40
C ALA A 69 -8.28 4.70 1.03
N ILE A 70 -7.20 4.05 1.42
CA ILE A 70 -7.02 2.60 1.28
C ILE A 70 -6.17 2.10 2.44
N THR A 71 -6.56 0.97 3.03
CA THR A 71 -5.77 0.30 4.06
C THR A 71 -5.92 -1.21 3.92
N PHE A 72 -4.86 -1.95 4.20
CA PHE A 72 -4.90 -3.41 4.25
C PHE A 72 -3.66 -3.96 4.96
N PHE A 73 -3.72 -5.26 5.26
CA PHE A 73 -2.58 -6.02 5.75
C PHE A 73 -2.13 -7.00 4.68
N ALA A 74 -0.86 -7.33 4.67
CA ALA A 74 -0.31 -8.30 3.73
C ALA A 74 0.77 -9.15 4.38
N LYS A 75 0.92 -10.37 3.90
CA LYS A 75 1.97 -11.27 4.36
C LYS A 75 3.30 -10.94 3.71
N THR A 76 3.30 -10.64 2.42
CA THR A 76 4.51 -10.25 1.70
C THR A 76 4.27 -8.96 0.91
N ALA A 77 5.33 -8.21 0.72
CA ALA A 77 5.36 -7.01 -0.09
C ALA A 77 6.65 -6.98 -0.89
N GLU A 78 6.56 -6.73 -2.19
CA GLU A 78 7.74 -6.61 -3.02
C GLU A 78 7.58 -5.53 -4.08
N VAL A 79 8.69 -4.90 -4.44
CA VAL A 79 8.73 -3.94 -5.55
C VAL A 79 8.98 -4.71 -6.83
N ILE A 80 8.00 -4.64 -7.76
CA ILE A 80 8.11 -5.31 -9.05
C ILE A 80 8.90 -4.44 -10.03
N SER A 81 8.56 -3.16 -10.10
CA SER A 81 9.23 -2.24 -11.01
C SER A 81 9.13 -0.81 -10.53
N VAL A 82 10.13 -0.02 -10.89
CA VAL A 82 10.16 1.43 -10.68
C VAL A 82 10.60 2.05 -12.00
N ARG A 83 9.73 2.88 -12.58
CA ARG A 83 10.02 3.51 -13.88
C ARG A 83 9.70 4.98 -13.84
N LYS A 84 10.58 5.78 -14.45
CA LYS A 84 10.31 7.20 -14.65
C LYS A 84 9.33 7.35 -15.80
N MET A 85 8.25 8.06 -15.56
CA MET A 85 7.25 8.31 -16.60
C MET A 85 7.72 9.45 -17.50
N ALA A 86 7.48 9.32 -18.80
CA ALA A 86 7.76 10.38 -19.73
C ALA A 86 6.93 11.62 -19.40
N PRO A 87 7.50 12.82 -19.55
CA PRO A 87 6.77 14.06 -19.29
C PRO A 87 5.61 14.26 -20.26
#